data_08ebdd680b84be67acc3476b15e448fd
#
_entry.id   08ebdd680b84be67acc3476b15e448fd
#
_cell.length_a   1.000
_cell.length_b   1.000
_cell.length_c   1.000
_cell.angle_alpha   90.00
_cell.angle_beta   90.00
_cell.angle_gamma   90.00
#
_symmetry.space_group_name_H-M   'P 1'
#
loop_
_entity.id
_entity.type
_entity.pdbx_description
1 polymer ?
#
loop_
_entity_poly.entity_id
_entity_poly.type
_entity_poly.pdbx_seq_one_letter_code
_entity_poly.pdbx_strand_id
1 'polypeptide(L)'
;MAQNCYCVFSILELSIKKVAAESKPIAIALNNELINNLDLSPASVAIEQLLQDGVASHEQQLRFEIDYHREPGDPRELSEIPEIRLWFVRLDARYPWLPFLLDWKFGEFARYAAMLVPHQFNSQEGIQYNPEALEIFLMHKIFVLGDWLKQQNIPSLSRLKSMAQMLGYELDDAFFDIF
;
A
#
# COMPACT_ATOMS: atom_id res chain seq x y z
N MET A 1 26.50 -25.75 -63.61
CA MET A 1 25.22 -25.11 -63.33
C MET A 1 24.85 -25.46 -61.90
N ALA A 2 25.07 -24.57 -60.97
CA ALA A 2 24.84 -24.80 -59.56
C ALA A 2 23.72 -23.86 -59.12
N GLN A 3 22.58 -24.44 -58.69
CA GLN A 3 21.47 -23.71 -58.14
C GLN A 3 21.61 -23.60 -56.61
N ASN A 4 21.75 -22.38 -56.14
CA ASN A 4 21.75 -22.03 -54.74
C ASN A 4 20.33 -22.20 -54.18
N CYS A 5 20.18 -23.00 -53.13
CA CYS A 5 19.00 -23.10 -52.31
C CYS A 5 19.22 -22.27 -51.02
N TYR A 6 18.66 -21.07 -50.93
CA TYR A 6 18.63 -20.30 -49.67
C TYR A 6 17.50 -20.82 -48.80
N CYS A 7 17.84 -21.53 -47.74
CA CYS A 7 16.90 -21.80 -46.63
C CYS A 7 16.76 -20.55 -45.79
N VAL A 8 15.61 -19.89 -45.86
CA VAL A 8 15.20 -18.83 -44.96
C VAL A 8 14.66 -19.49 -43.70
N PHE A 9 15.47 -19.46 -42.62
CA PHE A 9 14.99 -19.80 -41.29
C PHE A 9 14.22 -18.58 -40.75
N SER A 10 12.90 -18.70 -40.78
CA SER A 10 12.00 -17.80 -40.08
C SER A 10 12.10 -18.10 -38.59
N ILE A 11 12.75 -17.21 -37.84
CA ILE A 11 12.74 -17.24 -36.38
C ILE A 11 11.37 -16.72 -35.95
N LEU A 12 10.49 -17.65 -35.58
CA LEU A 12 9.26 -17.33 -34.86
C LEU A 12 9.66 -16.81 -33.47
N GLU A 13 9.63 -15.49 -33.31
CA GLU A 13 9.60 -14.86 -31.99
C GLU A 13 8.31 -15.28 -31.28
N LEU A 14 8.43 -16.30 -30.44
CA LEU A 14 7.45 -16.60 -29.42
C LEU A 14 7.45 -15.48 -28.38
N SER A 15 6.65 -14.44 -28.63
CA SER A 15 6.24 -13.47 -27.60
C SER A 15 5.50 -14.24 -26.50
N ILE A 16 6.23 -14.69 -25.51
CA ILE A 16 5.65 -15.17 -24.26
C ILE A 16 5.05 -13.93 -23.59
N LYS A 17 3.80 -13.62 -23.89
CA LYS A 17 2.98 -12.77 -23.01
C LYS A 17 2.88 -13.52 -21.68
N LYS A 18 3.73 -13.10 -20.74
CA LYS A 18 3.62 -13.47 -19.34
C LYS A 18 2.25 -12.92 -18.90
N VAL A 19 1.23 -13.75 -18.95
CA VAL A 19 -0.06 -13.49 -18.31
C VAL A 19 0.30 -13.35 -16.84
N ALA A 20 0.33 -12.12 -16.34
CA ALA A 20 0.42 -11.87 -14.92
C ALA A 20 -0.79 -12.59 -14.30
N ALA A 21 -0.53 -13.67 -13.60
CA ALA A 21 -1.54 -14.29 -12.76
C ALA A 21 -2.02 -13.19 -11.82
N GLU A 22 -3.29 -12.85 -11.86
CA GLU A 22 -3.91 -11.96 -10.89
C GLU A 22 -3.74 -12.64 -9.53
N SER A 23 -2.73 -12.21 -8.78
CA SER A 23 -2.52 -12.70 -7.44
C SER A 23 -3.71 -12.22 -6.60
N LYS A 24 -4.33 -13.16 -5.89
CA LYS A 24 -5.43 -12.81 -5.00
C LYS A 24 -4.91 -11.84 -3.94
N PRO A 25 -5.70 -10.79 -3.61
CA PRO A 25 -5.33 -9.88 -2.53
C PRO A 25 -5.17 -10.67 -1.22
N ILE A 26 -4.15 -10.29 -0.47
CA ILE A 26 -3.84 -10.90 0.83
C ILE A 26 -4.63 -10.14 1.87
N ALA A 27 -5.56 -10.83 2.54
CA ALA A 27 -6.40 -10.26 3.58
C ALA A 27 -5.84 -10.61 4.96
N ILE A 28 -5.61 -9.60 5.79
CA ILE A 28 -5.26 -9.74 7.19
C ILE A 28 -6.53 -9.52 8.01
N ALA A 29 -7.02 -10.58 8.65
CA ALA A 29 -8.18 -10.51 9.53
C ALA A 29 -7.79 -10.00 10.92
N LEU A 30 -8.49 -8.97 11.39
CA LEU A 30 -8.32 -8.35 12.71
C LEU A 30 -9.62 -8.43 13.48
N ASN A 31 -9.57 -8.90 14.72
CA ASN A 31 -10.70 -8.96 15.63
C ASN A 31 -10.44 -8.14 16.90
N ASN A 32 -11.43 -8.05 17.78
CA ASN A 32 -11.33 -7.31 19.04
C ASN A 32 -10.17 -7.76 19.91
N GLU A 33 -9.88 -9.06 19.96
CA GLU A 33 -8.80 -9.60 20.82
C GLU A 33 -7.43 -9.11 20.35
N LEU A 34 -7.14 -9.22 19.05
CA LEU A 34 -5.89 -8.76 18.46
C LEU A 34 -5.70 -7.25 18.62
N ILE A 35 -6.77 -6.49 18.43
CA ILE A 35 -6.72 -5.03 18.51
C ILE A 35 -6.51 -4.58 19.95
N ASN A 36 -7.31 -5.09 20.89
CA ASN A 36 -7.25 -4.69 22.30
C ASN A 36 -5.95 -5.12 22.99
N ASN A 37 -5.38 -6.26 22.60
CA ASN A 37 -4.09 -6.72 23.09
C ASN A 37 -2.90 -6.12 22.34
N LEU A 38 -3.15 -5.30 21.32
CA LEU A 38 -2.12 -4.73 20.43
C LEU A 38 -1.24 -5.81 19.80
N ASP A 39 -1.82 -6.97 19.49
CA ASP A 39 -1.14 -8.06 18.84
C ASP A 39 -1.01 -7.81 17.32
N LEU A 40 0.22 -7.57 16.87
CA LEU A 40 0.55 -7.35 15.47
C LEU A 40 0.93 -8.65 14.73
N SER A 41 0.93 -9.79 15.40
CA SER A 41 1.45 -11.04 14.82
C SER A 41 0.81 -11.43 13.49
N PRO A 42 -0.50 -11.32 13.25
CA PRO A 42 -1.09 -11.65 11.95
C PRO A 42 -0.55 -10.78 10.81
N ALA A 43 -0.39 -9.48 11.06
CA ALA A 43 0.18 -8.56 10.07
C ALA A 43 1.67 -8.84 9.87
N SER A 44 2.42 -9.06 10.94
CA SER A 44 3.86 -9.36 10.88
C SER A 44 4.14 -10.61 10.06
N VAL A 45 3.41 -11.69 10.31
CA VAL A 45 3.58 -12.96 9.58
C VAL A 45 3.29 -12.77 8.09
N ALA A 46 2.20 -12.09 7.74
CA ALA A 46 1.84 -11.84 6.34
C ALA A 46 2.90 -10.96 5.64
N ILE A 47 3.33 -9.87 6.28
CA ILE A 47 4.32 -8.95 5.71
C ILE A 47 5.69 -9.63 5.56
N GLU A 48 6.14 -10.38 6.55
CA GLU A 48 7.41 -11.09 6.49
C GLU A 48 7.42 -12.16 5.40
N GLN A 49 6.29 -12.85 5.18
CA GLN A 49 6.12 -13.77 4.06
C GLN A 49 6.25 -13.05 2.71
N LEU A 50 5.59 -11.89 2.54
CA LEU A 50 5.69 -11.08 1.31
C LEU A 50 7.12 -10.63 1.03
N LEU A 51 7.88 -10.29 2.06
CA LEU A 51 9.30 -9.93 1.92
C LEU A 51 10.15 -11.10 1.43
N GLN A 52 9.86 -12.32 1.90
CA GLN A 52 10.56 -13.53 1.46
C GLN A 52 10.21 -13.93 0.01
N ASP A 53 8.95 -13.76 -0.38
CA ASP A 53 8.45 -14.12 -1.72
C ASP A 53 8.84 -13.09 -2.80
N GLY A 54 9.38 -11.94 -2.41
CA GLY A 54 9.73 -10.84 -3.30
C GLY A 54 8.64 -9.78 -3.37
N VAL A 55 8.83 -8.73 -2.60
CA VAL A 55 7.87 -7.65 -2.36
C VAL A 55 7.29 -6.98 -3.61
N ALA A 56 8.08 -6.89 -4.69
CA ALA A 56 7.64 -6.26 -5.94
C ALA A 56 6.45 -6.98 -6.61
N SER A 57 6.30 -8.28 -6.38
CA SER A 57 5.18 -9.07 -6.91
C SER A 57 3.88 -8.89 -6.12
N HIS A 58 3.96 -8.27 -4.95
CA HIS A 58 2.84 -8.07 -4.02
C HIS A 58 2.47 -6.59 -3.82
N GLU A 59 2.95 -5.72 -4.71
CA GLU A 59 2.58 -4.31 -4.70
C GLU A 59 1.06 -4.15 -4.75
N GLN A 60 0.53 -3.34 -3.83
CA GLN A 60 -0.89 -2.98 -3.77
C GLN A 60 -1.86 -4.16 -3.68
N GLN A 61 -1.52 -5.17 -2.91
CA GLN A 61 -2.37 -6.37 -2.76
C GLN A 61 -2.80 -6.65 -1.32
N LEU A 62 -2.30 -5.89 -0.34
CA LEU A 62 -2.61 -6.12 1.06
C LEU A 62 -3.88 -5.39 1.48
N ARG A 63 -4.77 -6.10 2.19
CA ARG A 63 -6.00 -5.56 2.78
C ARG A 63 -6.11 -5.90 4.25
N PHE A 64 -6.88 -5.08 4.98
CA PHE A 64 -7.26 -5.38 6.36
C PHE A 64 -8.76 -5.63 6.44
N GLU A 65 -9.14 -6.79 6.93
CA GLU A 65 -10.52 -7.13 7.27
C GLU A 65 -10.70 -6.96 8.77
N ILE A 66 -11.32 -5.82 9.17
CA ILE A 66 -11.47 -5.42 10.56
C ILE A 66 -12.87 -5.81 11.02
N ASP A 67 -12.95 -6.85 11.86
CA ASP A 67 -14.15 -7.26 12.56
C ASP A 67 -14.03 -6.81 14.03
N TYR A 68 -14.47 -5.56 14.28
CA TYR A 68 -14.43 -4.95 15.61
C TYR A 68 -15.86 -4.71 16.11
N HIS A 69 -16.23 -5.49 17.13
CA HIS A 69 -17.55 -5.37 17.73
C HIS A 69 -17.70 -4.04 18.47
N ARG A 70 -18.77 -3.32 18.17
CA ARG A 70 -19.16 -2.04 18.79
C ARG A 70 -20.54 -2.12 19.38
N GLU A 71 -20.83 -1.23 20.33
CA GLU A 71 -22.19 -1.08 20.87
C GLU A 71 -23.18 -0.71 19.76
N PRO A 72 -24.40 -1.28 19.79
CA PRO A 72 -25.43 -0.91 18.82
C PRO A 72 -25.69 0.60 18.83
N GLY A 73 -25.53 1.25 17.67
CA GLY A 73 -25.74 2.68 17.52
C GLY A 73 -24.50 3.56 17.77
N ASP A 74 -23.32 2.98 17.96
CA ASP A 74 -22.07 3.75 17.99
C ASP A 74 -21.86 4.43 16.62
N PRO A 75 -21.89 5.78 16.54
CA PRO A 75 -21.82 6.50 15.27
C PRO A 75 -20.39 6.62 14.72
N ARG A 76 -19.36 6.24 15.50
CA ARG A 76 -17.96 6.45 15.13
C ARG A 76 -17.57 5.54 13.95
N GLU A 77 -16.78 6.06 13.03
CA GLU A 77 -16.08 5.26 12.05
C GLU A 77 -14.97 4.43 12.71
N LEU A 78 -14.52 3.34 12.05
CA LEU A 78 -13.44 2.50 12.60
C LEU A 78 -12.16 3.30 12.85
N SER A 79 -11.89 4.28 11.99
CA SER A 79 -10.73 5.18 12.11
C SER A 79 -10.83 6.18 13.28
N GLU A 80 -11.97 6.29 13.93
CA GLU A 80 -12.18 7.14 15.11
C GLU A 80 -12.06 6.36 16.42
N ILE A 81 -11.95 5.04 16.36
CA ILE A 81 -11.82 4.16 17.53
C ILE A 81 -10.35 4.14 18.00
N PRO A 82 -10.07 4.60 19.24
CA PRO A 82 -8.69 4.77 19.72
C PRO A 82 -7.88 3.48 19.71
N GLU A 83 -8.49 2.34 20.05
CA GLU A 83 -7.83 1.04 20.10
C GLU A 83 -7.35 0.60 18.71
N ILE A 84 -8.21 0.78 17.70
CA ILE A 84 -7.89 0.48 16.31
C ILE A 84 -6.78 1.41 15.82
N ARG A 85 -6.90 2.72 16.07
CA ARG A 85 -5.86 3.69 15.70
C ARG A 85 -4.52 3.34 16.32
N LEU A 86 -4.50 3.01 17.61
CA LEU A 86 -3.26 2.65 18.31
C LEU A 86 -2.62 1.39 17.72
N TRP A 87 -3.42 0.41 17.32
CA TRP A 87 -2.93 -0.79 16.64
C TRP A 87 -2.24 -0.42 15.32
N PHE A 88 -2.87 0.43 14.49
CA PHE A 88 -2.29 0.91 13.24
C PHE A 88 -1.07 1.82 13.44
N VAL A 89 -1.05 2.65 14.47
CA VAL A 89 0.15 3.44 14.84
C VAL A 89 1.35 2.53 15.16
N ARG A 90 1.12 1.44 15.89
CA ARG A 90 2.18 0.45 16.16
C ARG A 90 2.63 -0.30 14.92
N LEU A 91 1.70 -0.65 14.05
CA LEU A 91 2.01 -1.29 12.77
C LEU A 91 2.87 -0.35 11.89
N ASP A 92 2.48 0.91 11.82
CA ASP A 92 3.21 1.95 11.08
C ASP A 92 4.62 2.17 11.62
N ALA A 93 4.77 2.20 12.93
CA ALA A 93 6.08 2.34 13.57
C ALA A 93 7.02 1.17 13.22
N ARG A 94 6.47 -0.04 13.03
CA ARG A 94 7.23 -1.24 12.66
C ARG A 94 7.50 -1.34 11.16
N TYR A 95 6.53 -0.95 10.33
CA TYR A 95 6.56 -1.06 8.87
C TYR A 95 6.13 0.27 8.22
N PRO A 96 6.92 1.35 8.35
CA PRO A 96 6.50 2.68 7.88
C PRO A 96 6.38 2.78 6.36
N TRP A 97 6.93 1.82 5.62
CA TRP A 97 6.84 1.66 4.17
C TRP A 97 5.62 0.81 3.72
N LEU A 98 4.81 0.34 4.66
CA LEU A 98 3.63 -0.50 4.40
C LEU A 98 2.69 0.05 3.31
N PRO A 99 2.52 1.37 3.11
CA PRO A 99 1.70 1.89 2.03
C PRO A 99 1.96 1.31 0.64
N PHE A 100 3.19 0.84 0.36
CA PHE A 100 3.51 0.17 -0.90
C PHE A 100 2.72 -1.14 -1.12
N LEU A 101 2.43 -1.87 -0.06
CA LEU A 101 1.73 -3.15 -0.11
C LEU A 101 0.20 -3.00 -0.10
N LEU A 102 -0.33 -1.88 0.38
CA LEU A 102 -1.77 -1.68 0.56
C LEU A 102 -2.51 -1.64 -0.77
N ASP A 103 -3.68 -2.25 -0.84
CA ASP A 103 -4.56 -2.20 -2.03
C ASP A 103 -5.23 -0.83 -2.17
N TRP A 104 -4.58 0.07 -2.88
CA TRP A 104 -5.06 1.44 -3.07
C TRP A 104 -6.40 1.51 -3.81
N LYS A 105 -6.66 0.57 -4.71
CA LYS A 105 -7.91 0.53 -5.50
C LYS A 105 -9.14 0.30 -4.63
N PHE A 106 -8.97 -0.41 -3.52
CA PHE A 106 -10.02 -0.64 -2.53
C PHE A 106 -9.97 0.35 -1.36
N GLY A 107 -9.23 1.45 -1.51
CA GLY A 107 -9.19 2.50 -0.51
C GLY A 107 -8.37 2.18 0.74
N GLU A 108 -7.58 1.10 0.74
CA GLU A 108 -6.79 0.71 1.92
C GLU A 108 -5.76 1.78 2.31
N PHE A 109 -5.18 2.49 1.33
CA PHE A 109 -4.26 3.59 1.65
C PHE A 109 -4.98 4.77 2.31
N ALA A 110 -6.16 5.15 1.82
CA ALA A 110 -6.96 6.21 2.44
C ALA A 110 -7.41 5.81 3.86
N ARG A 111 -7.84 4.55 4.05
CA ARG A 111 -8.17 4.00 5.37
C ARG A 111 -6.97 4.03 6.32
N TYR A 112 -5.80 3.60 5.84
CA TYR A 112 -4.56 3.63 6.60
C TYR A 112 -4.19 5.07 7.01
N ALA A 113 -4.29 6.03 6.09
CA ALA A 113 -4.08 7.43 6.40
C ALA A 113 -5.08 7.93 7.48
N ALA A 114 -6.35 7.54 7.38
CA ALA A 114 -7.37 7.89 8.37
C ALA A 114 -7.08 7.31 9.77
N MET A 115 -6.45 6.14 9.85
CA MET A 115 -6.01 5.58 11.14
C MET A 115 -4.89 6.40 11.80
N LEU A 116 -4.05 7.08 11.01
CA LEU A 116 -2.84 7.76 11.50
C LEU A 116 -2.99 9.28 11.59
N VAL A 117 -3.74 9.89 10.67
CA VAL A 117 -3.85 11.35 10.55
C VAL A 117 -5.12 11.84 11.26
N PRO A 118 -5.06 12.92 12.05
CA PRO A 118 -6.26 13.56 12.59
C PRO A 118 -7.23 13.98 11.48
N HIS A 119 -8.50 13.64 11.66
CA HIS A 119 -9.54 13.91 10.68
C HIS A 119 -10.90 14.08 11.36
N GLN A 120 -11.87 14.57 10.60
CA GLN A 120 -13.29 14.56 10.93
C GLN A 120 -14.03 13.74 9.88
N PHE A 121 -15.02 12.98 10.29
CA PHE A 121 -15.88 12.26 9.37
C PHE A 121 -17.18 13.01 9.15
N ASN A 122 -17.52 13.25 7.89
CA ASN A 122 -18.80 13.83 7.48
C ASN A 122 -19.48 12.85 6.52
N SER A 123 -20.73 12.46 6.83
CA SER A 123 -21.48 11.49 6.03
C SER A 123 -21.76 11.93 4.58
N GLN A 124 -21.68 13.24 4.29
CA GLN A 124 -21.87 13.78 2.94
C GLN A 124 -20.56 14.01 2.19
N GLU A 125 -19.50 14.39 2.91
CA GLU A 125 -18.21 14.79 2.33
C GLU A 125 -17.09 13.75 2.57
N GLY A 126 -17.38 12.72 3.38
CA GLY A 126 -16.40 11.68 3.73
C GLY A 126 -15.40 12.13 4.79
N ILE A 127 -14.16 11.66 4.67
CA ILE A 127 -13.07 11.94 5.60
C ILE A 127 -12.44 13.31 5.25
N GLN A 128 -12.45 14.23 6.22
CA GLN A 128 -11.82 15.53 6.12
C GLN A 128 -10.58 15.54 7.03
N TYR A 129 -9.41 15.40 6.43
CA TYR A 129 -8.15 15.42 7.16
C TYR A 129 -7.77 16.82 7.62
N ASN A 130 -7.06 16.91 8.75
CA ASN A 130 -6.28 18.09 9.07
C ASN A 130 -5.18 18.28 8.01
N PRO A 131 -5.17 19.39 7.24
CA PRO A 131 -4.28 19.51 6.08
C PRO A 131 -2.79 19.53 6.45
N GLU A 132 -2.41 20.16 7.56
CA GLU A 132 -1.01 20.19 8.02
C GLU A 132 -0.54 18.80 8.44
N ALA A 133 -1.37 18.07 9.18
CA ALA A 133 -1.05 16.72 9.63
C ALA A 133 -0.98 15.74 8.45
N LEU A 134 -1.84 15.90 7.44
CA LEU A 134 -1.82 15.11 6.23
C LEU A 134 -0.55 15.35 5.41
N GLU A 135 -0.12 16.61 5.27
CA GLU A 135 1.10 16.97 4.59
C GLU A 135 2.34 16.36 5.28
N ILE A 136 2.43 16.49 6.60
CA ILE A 136 3.52 15.89 7.38
C ILE A 136 3.54 14.37 7.21
N PHE A 137 2.37 13.72 7.29
CA PHE A 137 2.23 12.27 7.06
C PHE A 137 2.73 11.90 5.66
N LEU A 138 2.24 12.58 4.63
CA LEU A 138 2.58 12.28 3.25
C LEU A 138 4.09 12.46 3.00
N MET A 139 4.66 13.57 3.41
CA MET A 139 6.11 13.82 3.25
C MET A 139 6.93 12.75 3.94
N HIS A 140 6.59 12.41 5.18
CA HIS A 140 7.25 11.32 5.90
C HIS A 140 7.17 9.99 5.14
N LYS A 141 5.99 9.65 4.59
CA LYS A 141 5.81 8.40 3.83
C LYS A 141 6.61 8.41 2.53
N ILE A 142 6.66 9.54 1.83
CA ILE A 142 7.46 9.66 0.60
C ILE A 142 8.94 9.38 0.88
N PHE A 143 9.53 10.00 1.91
CA PHE A 143 10.93 9.80 2.26
C PHE A 143 11.21 8.35 2.66
N VAL A 144 10.43 7.81 3.60
CA VAL A 144 10.63 6.44 4.09
C VAL A 144 10.43 5.41 2.98
N LEU A 145 9.40 5.60 2.16
CA LEU A 145 9.10 4.68 1.07
C LEU A 145 10.12 4.80 -0.07
N GLY A 146 10.58 6.01 -0.38
CA GLY A 146 11.63 6.25 -1.38
C GLY A 146 12.93 5.52 -1.03
N ASP A 147 13.40 5.68 0.19
CA ASP A 147 14.60 5.00 0.70
C ASP A 147 14.43 3.47 0.69
N TRP A 148 13.27 2.99 1.14
CA TRP A 148 13.00 1.57 1.18
C TRP A 148 12.90 0.95 -0.21
N LEU A 149 12.20 1.58 -1.16
CA LEU A 149 12.11 1.12 -2.55
C LEU A 149 13.48 1.08 -3.23
N LYS A 150 14.33 2.07 -2.96
CA LYS A 150 15.71 2.10 -3.44
C LYS A 150 16.52 0.91 -2.92
N GLN A 151 16.38 0.57 -1.62
CA GLN A 151 17.01 -0.62 -1.02
C GLN A 151 16.51 -1.92 -1.65
N GLN A 152 15.25 -1.97 -2.08
CA GLN A 152 14.66 -3.12 -2.76
C GLN A 152 14.95 -3.16 -4.27
N ASN A 153 15.67 -2.18 -4.83
CA ASN A 153 15.89 -2.01 -6.27
C ASN A 153 14.59 -1.90 -7.08
N ILE A 154 13.57 -1.27 -6.50
CA ILE A 154 12.27 -1.05 -7.14
C ILE A 154 12.18 0.42 -7.60
N PRO A 155 11.85 0.71 -8.87
CA PRO A 155 11.64 2.09 -9.34
C PRO A 155 10.57 2.79 -8.51
N SER A 156 10.88 3.99 -8.00
CA SER A 156 10.04 4.67 -6.99
C SER A 156 9.20 5.83 -7.50
N LEU A 157 9.71 6.61 -8.48
CA LEU A 157 9.15 7.90 -8.89
C LEU A 157 7.63 7.87 -9.18
N SER A 158 7.20 7.01 -10.09
CA SER A 158 5.78 6.94 -10.48
C SER A 158 4.88 6.51 -9.32
N ARG A 159 5.37 5.63 -8.44
CA ARG A 159 4.62 5.15 -7.27
C ARG A 159 4.44 6.24 -6.23
N LEU A 160 5.51 6.97 -5.92
CA LEU A 160 5.47 8.07 -4.96
C LEU A 160 4.59 9.21 -5.45
N LYS A 161 4.64 9.55 -6.74
CA LYS A 161 3.72 10.52 -7.36
C LYS A 161 2.27 10.06 -7.26
N SER A 162 1.97 8.81 -7.61
CA SER A 162 0.61 8.28 -7.51
C SER A 162 0.10 8.29 -6.07
N MET A 163 0.96 7.96 -5.10
CA MET A 163 0.62 8.02 -3.68
C MET A 163 0.27 9.45 -3.24
N ALA A 164 1.05 10.45 -3.67
CA ALA A 164 0.78 11.85 -3.37
C ALA A 164 -0.54 12.32 -4.01
N GLN A 165 -0.76 11.98 -5.28
CA GLN A 165 -1.98 12.33 -6.02
C GLN A 165 -3.25 11.75 -5.38
N MET A 166 -3.20 10.56 -4.81
CA MET A 166 -4.35 9.97 -4.10
C MET A 166 -4.82 10.80 -2.90
N LEU A 167 -3.93 11.58 -2.30
CA LEU A 167 -4.24 12.48 -1.19
C LEU A 167 -4.37 13.95 -1.64
N GLY A 168 -4.40 14.20 -2.97
CA GLY A 168 -4.63 15.52 -3.54
C GLY A 168 -3.37 16.39 -3.70
N TYR A 169 -2.17 15.80 -3.59
CA TYR A 169 -0.90 16.53 -3.76
C TYR A 169 -0.26 16.25 -5.11
N GLU A 170 0.18 17.31 -5.78
CA GLU A 170 0.99 17.22 -7.00
C GLU A 170 2.43 17.58 -6.66
N LEU A 171 3.36 16.66 -6.93
CA LEU A 171 4.78 16.85 -6.68
C LEU A 171 5.55 16.92 -7.99
N ASP A 172 6.42 17.93 -8.12
CA ASP A 172 7.30 18.11 -9.26
C ASP A 172 8.35 16.99 -9.35
N ASP A 173 8.81 16.67 -10.56
CA ASP A 173 9.89 15.71 -10.80
C ASP A 173 11.17 16.13 -10.09
N ALA A 174 11.49 17.41 -10.07
CA ALA A 174 12.67 17.96 -9.37
C ALA A 174 12.66 17.67 -7.86
N PHE A 175 11.48 17.49 -7.24
CA PHE A 175 11.40 17.09 -5.84
C PHE A 175 12.02 15.72 -5.59
N PHE A 176 11.94 14.83 -6.58
CA PHE A 176 12.43 13.45 -6.45
C PHE A 176 13.92 13.30 -6.78
N ASP A 177 14.58 14.36 -7.26
CA ASP A 177 16.04 14.36 -7.51
C ASP A 177 16.86 14.30 -6.20
N ILE A 178 16.18 14.46 -5.05
CA ILE A 178 16.81 14.35 -3.71
C ILE A 178 16.96 12.90 -3.22
N PHE A 179 16.37 11.90 -3.92
CA PHE A 179 16.48 10.47 -3.62
C PHE A 179 17.52 9.82 -4.57
#